data_5599d77c64c84ce5ec9489ecfca2c50c
#
_entry.id   5599d77c64c84ce5ec9489ecfca2c50c
#
_cell.length_a   1.000
_cell.length_b   1.000
_cell.length_c   1.000
_cell.angle_alpha   90.00
_cell.angle_beta   90.00
_cell.angle_gamma   90.00
#
_symmetry.space_group_name_H-M   'P 1'
#
loop_
_entity.id
_entity.type
_entity.pdbx_description
1 polymer ?
#
loop_
_entity_poly.entity_id
_entity_poly.type
_entity_poly.pdbx_seq_one_letter_code
_entity_poly.pdbx_strand_id
1 'polypeptide(L)'
;MLFRGIQSRLRTARSDRGSNVVELAVLAPALMLMCMLILQFGLWFNARQAALAAAQAGALVAREEATANPGWAGNAQAAASNYYTQLNTKLLGGLTAHAYGNPRTNVYVTVTGPLGYSVFPFFNLHLTISATAGGPVECFRPAGLNGNC
;
A
#
# COMPACT_ATOMS: atom_id res chain seq x y z
N MET A 1 -61.25 -29.45 27.09
CA MET A 1 -60.86 -28.88 25.77
C MET A 1 -59.75 -27.83 25.85
N LEU A 2 -58.98 -27.70 26.96
CA LEU A 2 -57.93 -26.68 27.16
C LEU A 2 -56.49 -27.15 26.83
N PHE A 3 -56.23 -28.42 26.67
CA PHE A 3 -54.88 -28.93 26.43
C PHE A 3 -54.39 -28.91 24.96
N ARG A 4 -55.28 -28.69 23.99
CA ARG A 4 -54.92 -28.70 22.56
C ARG A 4 -54.30 -27.39 22.07
N GLY A 5 -54.49 -26.27 22.80
CA GLY A 5 -53.98 -24.95 22.40
C GLY A 5 -52.53 -24.69 22.80
N ILE A 6 -51.99 -25.40 23.77
CA ILE A 6 -50.62 -25.18 24.28
C ILE A 6 -49.58 -25.86 23.41
N GLN A 7 -49.89 -27.02 22.82
CA GLN A 7 -48.94 -27.73 21.98
C GLN A 7 -48.66 -27.08 20.60
N SER A 8 -49.65 -26.32 20.08
CA SER A 8 -49.44 -25.61 18.79
C SER A 8 -48.50 -24.41 18.93
N ARG A 9 -48.51 -23.74 20.08
CA ARG A 9 -47.62 -22.57 20.30
C ARG A 9 -46.15 -22.96 20.56
N LEU A 10 -45.92 -24.15 21.11
CA LEU A 10 -44.56 -24.66 21.33
C LEU A 10 -43.88 -25.17 20.05
N ARG A 11 -44.65 -25.57 19.04
CA ARG A 11 -44.09 -25.96 17.73
C ARG A 11 -43.64 -24.80 16.88
N THR A 12 -44.31 -23.66 16.95
CA THR A 12 -43.95 -22.46 16.18
C THR A 12 -42.65 -21.82 16.72
N ALA A 13 -42.47 -21.81 18.04
CA ALA A 13 -41.25 -21.26 18.66
C ALA A 13 -39.98 -22.12 18.43
N ARG A 14 -40.15 -23.38 18.02
CA ARG A 14 -39.04 -24.31 17.76
C ARG A 14 -38.57 -24.27 16.29
N SER A 15 -39.43 -23.79 15.40
CA SER A 15 -39.14 -23.61 13.96
C SER A 15 -38.28 -22.40 13.69
N ASP A 16 -38.48 -21.29 14.41
CA ASP A 16 -37.74 -20.04 14.18
C ASP A 16 -36.29 -20.09 14.67
N ARG A 17 -35.98 -20.92 15.68
CA ARG A 17 -34.58 -21.03 16.16
C ARG A 17 -33.66 -21.78 15.21
N GLY A 18 -34.17 -22.67 14.38
CA GLY A 18 -33.41 -23.40 13.38
C GLY A 18 -33.11 -22.53 12.14
N SER A 19 -34.04 -21.68 11.74
CA SER A 19 -33.91 -20.77 10.59
C SER A 19 -32.79 -19.79 10.80
N ASN A 20 -32.71 -19.14 11.96
CA ASN A 20 -31.69 -18.15 12.27
C ASN A 20 -30.26 -18.73 12.32
N VAL A 21 -30.12 -19.99 12.75
CA VAL A 21 -28.79 -20.63 12.77
C VAL A 21 -28.30 -20.96 11.37
N VAL A 22 -29.19 -21.43 10.49
CA VAL A 22 -28.83 -21.68 9.08
C VAL A 22 -28.50 -20.40 8.34
N GLU A 23 -29.26 -19.35 8.55
CA GLU A 23 -29.01 -18.04 7.97
C GLU A 23 -27.65 -17.49 8.43
N LEU A 24 -27.32 -17.55 9.72
CA LEU A 24 -26.03 -17.15 10.25
C LEU A 24 -24.89 -18.01 9.69
N ALA A 25 -25.09 -19.32 9.53
CA ALA A 25 -24.08 -20.22 8.98
C ALA A 25 -23.70 -19.88 7.53
N VAL A 26 -24.65 -19.33 6.75
CA VAL A 26 -24.39 -18.86 5.37
C VAL A 26 -23.81 -17.44 5.36
N LEU A 27 -24.28 -16.56 6.24
CA LEU A 27 -23.80 -15.18 6.29
C LEU A 27 -22.40 -15.05 6.89
N ALA A 28 -22.03 -15.86 7.88
CA ALA A 28 -20.77 -15.74 8.59
C ALA A 28 -19.53 -15.87 7.67
N PRO A 29 -19.43 -16.86 6.77
CA PRO A 29 -18.30 -16.93 5.84
C PRO A 29 -18.26 -15.75 4.86
N ALA A 30 -19.40 -15.24 4.42
CA ALA A 30 -19.46 -14.06 3.54
C ALA A 30 -18.96 -12.79 4.25
N LEU A 31 -19.36 -12.56 5.49
CA LEU A 31 -18.87 -11.47 6.32
C LEU A 31 -17.37 -11.62 6.60
N MET A 32 -16.90 -12.83 6.88
CA MET A 32 -15.47 -13.09 7.12
C MET A 32 -14.64 -12.77 5.87
N LEU A 33 -15.09 -13.17 4.68
CA LEU A 33 -14.43 -12.84 3.43
C LEU A 33 -14.40 -11.31 3.18
N MET A 34 -15.51 -10.63 3.46
CA MET A 34 -15.58 -9.17 3.34
C MET A 34 -14.58 -8.47 4.27
N CYS A 35 -14.48 -8.91 5.53
CA CYS A 35 -13.48 -8.39 6.46
C CYS A 35 -12.05 -8.64 5.97
N MET A 36 -11.75 -9.83 5.46
CA MET A 36 -10.43 -10.14 4.90
C MET A 36 -10.09 -9.25 3.70
N LEU A 37 -11.06 -8.99 2.80
CA LEU A 37 -10.87 -8.09 1.68
C LEU A 37 -10.55 -6.66 2.12
N ILE A 38 -11.27 -6.14 3.12
CA ILE A 38 -11.02 -4.80 3.67
C ILE A 38 -9.61 -4.71 4.26
N LEU A 39 -9.19 -5.70 5.04
CA LEU A 39 -7.85 -5.76 5.62
C LEU A 39 -6.77 -5.83 4.53
N GLN A 40 -6.96 -6.68 3.51
CA GLN A 40 -6.01 -6.81 2.40
C GLN A 40 -5.86 -5.50 1.62
N PHE A 41 -6.98 -4.82 1.35
CA PHE A 41 -6.97 -3.52 0.68
C PHE A 41 -6.28 -2.44 1.53
N GLY A 42 -6.52 -2.44 2.85
CA GLY A 42 -5.85 -1.54 3.79
C GLY A 42 -4.33 -1.75 3.82
N LEU A 43 -3.86 -2.99 3.83
CA LEU A 43 -2.44 -3.31 3.77
C LEU A 43 -1.81 -2.87 2.45
N TRP A 44 -2.47 -3.13 1.33
CA TRP A 44 -2.01 -2.70 0.01
C TRP A 44 -1.91 -1.17 -0.09
N PHE A 45 -2.94 -0.46 0.36
CA PHE A 45 -2.97 0.99 0.36
C PHE A 45 -1.84 1.58 1.22
N ASN A 46 -1.65 1.06 2.43
CA ASN A 46 -0.59 1.50 3.34
C ASN A 46 0.81 1.24 2.75
N ALA A 47 1.04 0.07 2.16
CA ALA A 47 2.30 -0.26 1.50
C ALA A 47 2.58 0.68 0.31
N ARG A 48 1.54 1.05 -0.46
CA ARG A 48 1.66 2.02 -1.56
C ARG A 48 2.03 3.41 -1.05
N GLN A 49 1.46 3.87 0.08
CA GLN A 49 1.80 5.15 0.69
C GLN A 49 3.26 5.16 1.19
N ALA A 50 3.71 4.07 1.80
CA ALA A 50 5.09 3.93 2.24
C ALA A 50 6.08 3.95 1.06
N ALA A 51 5.77 3.27 -0.04
CA ALA A 51 6.56 3.29 -1.26
C ALA A 51 6.61 4.69 -1.90
N LEU A 52 5.48 5.41 -1.91
CA LEU A 52 5.40 6.78 -2.43
C LEU A 52 6.22 7.75 -1.58
N ALA A 53 6.13 7.65 -0.26
CA ALA A 53 6.93 8.49 0.64
C ALA A 53 8.44 8.24 0.46
N ALA A 54 8.85 6.99 0.30
CA ALA A 54 10.24 6.64 -0.01
C ALA A 54 10.69 7.20 -1.38
N ALA A 55 9.83 7.08 -2.42
CA ALA A 55 10.11 7.66 -3.73
C ALA A 55 10.26 9.19 -3.67
N GLN A 56 9.43 9.87 -2.88
CA GLN A 56 9.52 11.33 -2.68
C GLN A 56 10.82 11.72 -1.98
N ALA A 57 11.25 10.98 -0.95
CA ALA A 57 12.52 11.24 -0.28
C ALA A 57 13.71 11.09 -1.24
N GLY A 58 13.70 10.05 -2.08
CA GLY A 58 14.72 9.89 -3.12
C GLY A 58 14.66 10.96 -4.19
N ALA A 59 13.45 11.35 -4.63
CA ALA A 59 13.25 12.38 -5.64
C ALA A 59 13.73 13.76 -5.17
N LEU A 60 13.62 14.08 -3.88
CA LEU A 60 14.16 15.31 -3.31
C LEU A 60 15.68 15.38 -3.52
N VAL A 61 16.41 14.34 -3.10
CA VAL A 61 17.86 14.24 -3.30
C VAL A 61 18.24 14.28 -4.79
N ALA A 62 17.47 13.57 -5.64
CA ALA A 62 17.70 13.60 -7.08
C ALA A 62 17.60 14.99 -7.67
N ARG A 63 16.60 15.79 -7.26
CA ARG A 63 16.38 17.16 -7.76
C ARG A 63 17.45 18.15 -7.30
N GLU A 64 17.95 17.96 -6.08
CA GLU A 64 18.99 18.81 -5.50
C GLU A 64 20.37 18.52 -6.12
N GLU A 65 20.70 17.24 -6.32
CA GLU A 65 22.05 16.82 -6.70
C GLU A 65 22.26 16.66 -8.20
N ALA A 66 21.21 16.47 -9.00
CA ALA A 66 21.33 16.04 -10.39
C ALA A 66 22.26 16.88 -11.24
N THR A 67 22.31 18.22 -11.03
CA THR A 67 23.17 19.11 -11.81
C THR A 67 24.61 19.16 -11.32
N ALA A 68 24.83 18.91 -10.04
CA ALA A 68 26.13 19.13 -9.37
C ALA A 68 26.93 17.84 -9.16
N ASN A 69 26.24 16.68 -9.05
CA ASN A 69 26.85 15.43 -8.65
C ASN A 69 26.58 14.32 -9.68
N PRO A 70 27.61 13.79 -10.35
CA PRO A 70 27.44 12.66 -11.28
C PRO A 70 26.86 11.41 -10.62
N GLY A 71 27.04 11.24 -9.29
CA GLY A 71 26.52 10.11 -8.49
C GLY A 71 25.08 10.30 -7.97
N TRP A 72 24.39 11.37 -8.37
CA TRP A 72 23.05 11.71 -7.88
C TRP A 72 22.07 10.54 -7.88
N ALA A 73 22.10 9.70 -8.91
CA ALA A 73 21.17 8.58 -9.02
C ALA A 73 21.38 7.56 -7.90
N GLY A 74 22.64 7.25 -7.56
CA GLY A 74 22.97 6.35 -6.45
C GLY A 74 22.56 6.94 -5.10
N ASN A 75 22.80 8.24 -4.89
CA ASN A 75 22.41 8.93 -3.66
C ASN A 75 20.89 8.97 -3.50
N ALA A 76 20.16 9.25 -4.56
CA ALA A 76 18.71 9.25 -4.58
C ALA A 76 18.11 7.86 -4.26
N GLN A 77 18.68 6.80 -4.82
CA GLN A 77 18.28 5.41 -4.52
C GLN A 77 18.56 5.06 -3.06
N ALA A 78 19.72 5.45 -2.56
CA ALA A 78 20.09 5.25 -1.16
C ALA A 78 19.15 6.03 -0.22
N ALA A 79 18.82 7.26 -0.54
CA ALA A 79 17.88 8.08 0.25
C ALA A 79 16.49 7.44 0.31
N ALA A 80 15.98 6.96 -0.82
CA ALA A 80 14.69 6.25 -0.87
C ALA A 80 14.70 4.99 -0.01
N SER A 81 15.74 4.18 -0.12
CA SER A 81 15.90 2.93 0.63
C SER A 81 16.05 3.17 2.12
N ASN A 82 16.85 4.15 2.52
CA ASN A 82 17.06 4.54 3.90
C ASN A 82 15.77 5.06 4.54
N TYR A 83 15.03 5.91 3.81
CA TYR A 83 13.75 6.42 4.30
C TYR A 83 12.76 5.29 4.55
N TYR A 84 12.62 4.36 3.62
CA TYR A 84 11.76 3.20 3.80
C TYR A 84 12.17 2.36 5.02
N THR A 85 13.46 2.16 5.23
CA THR A 85 13.99 1.41 6.38
C THR A 85 13.67 2.14 7.70
N GLN A 86 13.74 3.46 7.73
CA GLN A 86 13.40 4.28 8.90
C GLN A 86 11.90 4.21 9.26
N LEU A 87 11.02 4.02 8.27
CA LEU A 87 9.59 3.82 8.53
C LEU A 87 9.33 2.52 9.31
N ASN A 88 10.31 1.61 9.39
CA ASN A 88 10.24 0.32 10.07
C ASN A 88 8.99 -0.50 9.72
N THR A 89 8.43 -0.26 8.54
CA THR A 89 7.28 -0.98 8.02
C THR A 89 7.79 -2.13 7.17
N LYS A 90 7.58 -3.36 7.60
CA LYS A 90 7.91 -4.54 6.80
C LYS A 90 6.81 -4.87 5.78
N LEU A 91 6.13 -3.84 5.27
CA LEU A 91 4.99 -4.00 4.36
C LEU A 91 5.39 -4.50 2.97
N LEU A 92 6.61 -4.15 2.51
CA LEU A 92 7.18 -4.69 1.28
C LEU A 92 8.21 -5.77 1.65
N GLY A 93 8.14 -6.90 0.98
CA GLY A 93 9.04 -8.05 1.20
C GLY A 93 10.48 -7.83 0.67
N GLY A 94 10.69 -6.75 -0.05
CA GLY A 94 11.97 -6.27 -0.56
C GLY A 94 11.71 -4.99 -1.34
N LEU A 95 12.59 -4.00 -1.18
CA LEU A 95 12.44 -2.72 -1.86
C LEU A 95 13.58 -2.55 -2.86
N THR A 96 13.23 -2.18 -4.09
CA THR A 96 14.17 -1.71 -5.10
C THR A 96 13.82 -0.27 -5.46
N ALA A 97 14.80 0.61 -5.40
CA ALA A 97 14.68 1.99 -5.83
C ALA A 97 15.48 2.18 -7.13
N HIS A 98 14.91 2.84 -8.10
CA HIS A 98 15.54 3.16 -9.38
C HIS A 98 15.38 4.64 -9.69
N ALA A 99 16.49 5.36 -9.77
CA ALA A 99 16.53 6.76 -10.15
C ALA A 99 16.90 6.88 -11.63
N TYR A 100 16.18 7.74 -12.37
CA TYR A 100 16.37 7.94 -13.81
C TYR A 100 15.92 9.35 -14.21
N GLY A 101 16.27 9.73 -15.42
CA GLY A 101 15.90 11.03 -15.99
C GLY A 101 17.09 11.80 -16.54
N ASN A 102 16.83 13.03 -16.93
CA ASN A 102 17.87 13.90 -17.42
C ASN A 102 18.25 14.90 -16.31
N PRO A 103 19.52 14.91 -15.85
CA PRO A 103 19.98 15.77 -14.75
C PRO A 103 19.88 17.27 -15.03
N ARG A 104 19.54 17.67 -16.25
CA ARG A 104 19.36 19.08 -16.62
C ARG A 104 17.89 19.50 -16.75
N THR A 105 16.96 18.56 -16.73
CA THR A 105 15.53 18.85 -16.92
C THR A 105 14.66 18.23 -15.85
N ASN A 106 14.46 16.91 -15.91
CA ASN A 106 13.58 16.21 -14.98
C ASN A 106 14.21 14.91 -14.52
N VAL A 107 14.08 14.64 -13.24
CA VAL A 107 14.54 13.40 -12.60
C VAL A 107 13.40 12.73 -11.86
N TYR A 108 13.43 11.41 -11.84
CA TYR A 108 12.40 10.59 -11.23
C TYR A 108 13.04 9.46 -10.42
N VAL A 109 12.37 9.06 -9.36
CA VAL A 109 12.71 7.89 -8.56
C VAL A 109 11.49 6.99 -8.48
N THR A 110 11.63 5.75 -8.91
CA THR A 110 10.62 4.72 -8.79
C THR A 110 11.04 3.73 -7.72
N VAL A 111 10.14 3.49 -6.78
CA VAL A 111 10.28 2.48 -5.74
C VAL A 111 9.33 1.34 -6.05
N THR A 112 9.86 0.12 -6.07
CA THR A 112 9.09 -1.08 -6.38
C THR A 112 9.39 -2.17 -5.34
N GLY A 113 8.37 -2.92 -4.97
CA GLY A 113 8.53 -4.07 -4.07
C GLY A 113 7.28 -4.94 -4.04
N PRO A 114 7.45 -6.25 -3.78
CA PRO A 114 6.32 -7.14 -3.55
C PRO A 114 5.69 -6.84 -2.19
N LEU A 115 4.37 -6.99 -2.08
CA LEU A 115 3.67 -6.91 -0.80
C LEU A 115 4.15 -8.04 0.11
N GLY A 116 4.67 -7.69 1.30
CA GLY A 116 5.30 -8.64 2.23
C GLY A 116 4.31 -9.57 2.95
N TYR A 117 3.04 -9.21 2.97
CA TYR A 117 1.99 -9.93 3.70
C TYR A 117 0.73 -10.13 2.85
N SER A 118 0.15 -11.34 2.94
CA SER A 118 -1.16 -11.65 2.40
C SER A 118 -2.06 -12.13 3.55
N VAL A 119 -3.25 -11.55 3.64
CA VAL A 119 -4.28 -11.98 4.62
C VAL A 119 -4.98 -13.26 4.17
N PHE A 120 -4.92 -13.59 2.87
CA PHE A 120 -5.54 -14.77 2.33
C PHE A 120 -4.64 -16.00 2.50
N PRO A 121 -4.99 -16.97 3.39
CA PRO A 121 -4.15 -18.15 3.62
C PRO A 121 -4.15 -19.14 2.45
N PHE A 122 -5.17 -19.05 1.58
CA PHE A 122 -5.36 -20.00 0.47
C PHE A 122 -4.91 -19.46 -0.89
N PHE A 123 -4.66 -18.16 -1.02
CA PHE A 123 -4.25 -17.52 -2.26
C PHE A 123 -2.96 -16.73 -2.06
N ASN A 124 -1.89 -17.18 -2.66
CA ASN A 124 -0.63 -16.45 -2.73
C ASN A 124 -0.75 -15.30 -3.74
N LEU A 125 -1.37 -14.21 -3.33
CA LEU A 125 -1.49 -12.99 -4.13
C LEU A 125 -0.13 -12.25 -4.10
N HIS A 126 0.69 -12.48 -5.11
CA HIS A 126 1.93 -11.74 -5.33
C HIS A 126 1.63 -10.37 -5.92
N LEU A 127 1.23 -9.44 -5.06
CA LEU A 127 0.97 -8.06 -5.47
C LEU A 127 2.28 -7.27 -5.44
N THR A 128 2.67 -6.74 -6.59
CA THR A 128 3.80 -5.80 -6.69
C THR A 128 3.29 -4.38 -6.59
N ILE A 129 3.93 -3.59 -5.74
CA ILE A 129 3.63 -2.17 -5.56
C ILE A 129 4.72 -1.38 -6.26
N SER A 130 4.33 -0.39 -7.03
CA SER A 130 5.23 0.58 -7.65
C SER A 130 4.73 1.99 -7.37
N ALA A 131 5.64 2.87 -6.99
CA ALA A 131 5.37 4.28 -6.80
C ALA A 131 6.52 5.10 -7.38
N THR A 132 6.18 6.16 -8.09
CA THR A 132 7.14 7.06 -8.73
C THR A 132 6.93 8.48 -8.23
N ALA A 133 8.00 9.15 -7.90
CA ALA A 133 8.04 10.56 -7.60
C ALA A 133 9.19 11.23 -8.37
N GLY A 134 9.07 12.51 -8.62
CA GLY A 134 10.09 13.28 -9.34
C GLY A 134 9.56 14.61 -9.82
N GLY A 135 10.36 15.29 -10.64
CA GLY A 135 10.00 16.58 -11.18
C GLY A 135 11.19 17.32 -11.77
N PRO A 136 11.03 18.60 -12.05
CA PRO A 136 12.10 19.42 -12.56
C PRO A 136 13.25 19.51 -11.56
N VAL A 137 14.46 19.55 -12.11
CA VAL A 137 15.69 19.72 -11.32
C VAL A 137 15.75 21.14 -10.76
N GLU A 138 16.15 21.27 -9.52
CA GLU A 138 16.29 22.57 -8.87
C GLU A 138 17.66 23.17 -9.22
N CYS A 139 17.62 24.29 -9.93
CA CYS A 139 18.81 25.05 -10.24
C CYS A 139 18.95 26.20 -9.26
N PHE A 140 19.90 26.12 -8.36
CA PHE A 140 20.29 27.27 -7.52
C PHE A 140 21.01 28.28 -8.38
N ARG A 141 20.32 29.36 -8.76
CA ARG A 141 20.93 30.51 -9.41
C ARG A 141 21.30 31.55 -8.36
N PRO A 142 22.58 31.89 -8.19
CA PRO A 142 22.94 33.15 -7.53
C PRO A 142 22.33 34.29 -8.32
N ALA A 143 21.71 35.24 -7.64
CA ALA A 143 21.11 36.41 -8.27
C ALA A 143 22.16 37.15 -9.16
N GLY A 144 21.92 37.19 -10.46
CA GLY A 144 22.78 37.96 -11.41
C GLY A 144 23.42 37.13 -12.54
N LEU A 145 23.30 35.83 -12.60
CA LEU A 145 23.87 35.03 -13.68
C LEU A 145 22.77 34.50 -14.62
N ASN A 146 22.81 34.96 -15.89
CA ASN A 146 21.99 34.42 -16.99
C ASN A 146 22.61 33.12 -17.50
N GLY A 147 22.53 32.05 -16.74
CA GLY A 147 23.04 30.74 -17.13
C GLY A 147 21.91 29.70 -17.26
N ASN A 148 21.95 28.90 -18.34
CA ASN A 148 21.14 27.68 -18.43
C ASN A 148 21.66 26.66 -17.40
N CYS A 149 20.74 25.96 -16.74
CA CYS A 149 21.09 24.78 -15.96
C CYS A 149 21.66 23.71 -16.83
#